data_ca57110e48d46c1acdc19f334f1b0b5a
#
_entry.id   ca57110e48d46c1acdc19f334f1b0b5a
#
_cell.length_a   1.000
_cell.length_b   1.000
_cell.length_c   1.000
_cell.angle_alpha   90.00
_cell.angle_beta   90.00
_cell.angle_gamma   90.00
#
_symmetry.space_group_name_H-M   'P 1'
#
loop_
_entity.id
_entity.type
_entity.pdbx_description
1 polymer ?
#
loop_
_entity_poly.entity_id
_entity_poly.type
_entity_poly.pdbx_seq_one_letter_code
_entity_poly.pdbx_strand_id
1 'polypeptide(L)'
;YTDNWSMRQCATIRTSYGKAPYFDVLLPGLEAILKYRYETLADLNIATISWALSALCGIPDAHDLSLKSVNQMLTTKPKVRLKRILRDQETGVTRPAGNQKGTEWTIALCQAVGATEYIYGGTAREGYMDLSVYQKSSIHTVEQNWRCPIYPQLFTGTAGFEANLSIIDLVMNVKCEEALKILTTL
;
A
#
# COMPACT_ATOMS: atom_id res chain seq x y z
N TYR A 1 -7.91 13.87 17.30
CA TYR A 1 -8.21 14.50 15.98
C TYR A 1 -9.20 15.63 16.21
N THR A 2 -8.69 16.84 16.48
CA THR A 2 -9.50 18.07 16.62
C THR A 2 -9.65 18.81 15.29
N ASP A 3 -9.09 18.29 14.21
CA ASP A 3 -9.00 18.94 12.91
C ASP A 3 -9.86 18.20 11.87
N ASN A 4 -10.56 18.96 11.01
CA ASN A 4 -11.39 18.46 9.91
C ASN A 4 -10.57 17.87 8.74
N TRP A 5 -9.42 17.19 9.03
CA TRP A 5 -8.52 16.68 8.01
C TRP A 5 -9.22 15.72 7.03
N SER A 6 -10.08 14.83 7.53
CA SER A 6 -10.78 13.86 6.70
C SER A 6 -11.75 14.55 5.72
N MET A 7 -12.46 15.57 6.16
CA MET A 7 -13.33 16.37 5.30
C MET A 7 -12.54 17.10 4.22
N ARG A 8 -11.39 17.69 4.58
CA ARG A 8 -10.49 18.33 3.60
C ARG A 8 -9.95 17.34 2.60
N GLN A 9 -9.50 16.16 3.05
CA GLN A 9 -9.03 15.11 2.14
C GLN A 9 -10.12 14.65 1.19
N CYS A 10 -11.32 14.39 1.67
CA CYS A 10 -12.46 14.04 0.81
C CYS A 10 -12.75 15.13 -0.23
N ALA A 11 -12.74 16.39 0.18
CA ALA A 11 -12.95 17.52 -0.73
C ALA A 11 -11.84 17.60 -1.80
N THR A 12 -10.58 17.44 -1.40
CA THR A 12 -9.44 17.41 -2.33
C THR A 12 -9.59 16.28 -3.34
N ILE A 13 -9.91 15.06 -2.89
CA ILE A 13 -10.11 13.89 -3.76
C ILE A 13 -11.26 14.17 -4.74
N ARG A 14 -12.37 14.71 -4.29
CA ARG A 14 -13.49 15.07 -5.16
C ARG A 14 -13.11 16.09 -6.23
N THR A 15 -12.34 17.11 -5.86
CA THR A 15 -11.89 18.15 -6.79
C THR A 15 -10.90 17.59 -7.80
N SER A 16 -9.96 16.74 -7.37
CA SER A 16 -8.90 16.20 -8.23
C SER A 16 -9.40 15.09 -9.14
N TYR A 17 -10.32 14.23 -8.68
CA TYR A 17 -10.71 13.01 -9.37
C TYR A 17 -12.18 12.94 -9.80
N GLY A 18 -12.99 13.99 -9.58
CA GLY A 18 -14.43 13.99 -9.87
C GLY A 18 -14.80 13.74 -11.33
N LYS A 19 -13.82 13.79 -12.26
CA LYS A 19 -13.99 13.45 -13.67
C LYS A 19 -13.33 12.12 -14.07
N ALA A 20 -12.75 11.38 -13.10
CA ALA A 20 -12.09 10.13 -13.39
C ALA A 20 -13.12 9.01 -13.65
N PRO A 21 -12.85 8.08 -14.58
CA PRO A 21 -13.81 7.06 -15.02
C PRO A 21 -14.37 6.18 -13.91
N TYR A 22 -13.59 5.92 -12.86
CA TYR A 22 -13.97 5.02 -11.75
C TYR A 22 -14.25 5.77 -10.44
N PHE A 23 -14.36 7.09 -10.49
CA PHE A 23 -14.57 7.94 -9.32
C PHE A 23 -15.84 7.59 -8.54
N ASP A 24 -16.99 7.53 -9.22
CA ASP A 24 -18.28 7.29 -8.57
C ASP A 24 -18.38 5.90 -7.93
N VAL A 25 -17.66 4.92 -8.47
CA VAL A 25 -17.62 3.56 -7.95
C VAL A 25 -16.70 3.44 -6.74
N LEU A 26 -15.56 4.14 -6.74
CA LEU A 26 -14.51 3.95 -5.73
C LEU A 26 -14.58 4.95 -4.58
N LEU A 27 -15.09 6.15 -4.83
CA LEU A 27 -15.11 7.21 -3.82
C LEU A 27 -15.91 6.84 -2.57
N PRO A 28 -17.12 6.25 -2.65
CA PRO A 28 -17.92 5.98 -1.45
C PRO A 28 -17.17 5.13 -0.41
N GLY A 29 -16.48 4.07 -0.85
CA GLY A 29 -15.67 3.22 0.02
C GLY A 29 -14.50 3.97 0.65
N LEU A 30 -13.77 4.77 -0.15
CA LEU A 30 -12.65 5.57 0.35
C LEU A 30 -13.11 6.64 1.36
N GLU A 31 -14.23 7.32 1.08
CA GLU A 31 -14.77 8.32 2.02
C GLU A 31 -15.25 7.69 3.32
N ALA A 32 -15.87 6.52 3.28
CA ALA A 32 -16.26 5.79 4.48
C ALA A 32 -15.05 5.53 5.38
N ILE A 33 -13.92 5.11 4.80
CA ILE A 33 -12.66 4.89 5.53
C ILE A 33 -12.13 6.20 6.10
N LEU A 34 -12.02 7.26 5.30
CA LEU A 34 -11.44 8.53 5.75
C LEU A 34 -12.27 9.22 6.82
N LYS A 35 -13.60 9.01 6.82
CA LYS A 35 -14.53 9.57 7.81
C LYS A 35 -14.66 8.69 9.08
N TYR A 36 -14.23 7.43 9.03
CA TYR A 36 -14.26 6.56 10.20
C TYR A 36 -13.23 7.00 11.24
N ARG A 37 -13.58 6.86 12.51
CA ARG A 37 -12.68 7.21 13.61
C ARG A 37 -11.90 5.99 14.08
N TYR A 38 -10.67 5.85 13.60
CA TYR A 38 -9.76 4.80 14.01
C TYR A 38 -9.08 5.13 15.35
N GLU A 39 -8.78 4.11 16.13
CA GLU A 39 -8.03 4.25 17.39
C GLU A 39 -6.56 4.58 17.11
N THR A 40 -5.97 3.99 16.08
CA THR A 40 -4.57 4.19 15.71
C THR A 40 -4.40 4.58 14.25
N LEU A 41 -3.27 5.24 13.95
CA LEU A 41 -2.87 5.50 12.56
C LEU A 41 -2.62 4.19 11.79
N ALA A 42 -2.15 3.14 12.48
CA ALA A 42 -1.94 1.84 11.86
C ALA A 42 -3.26 1.24 11.34
N ASP A 43 -4.35 1.39 12.08
CA ASP A 43 -5.68 0.91 11.65
C ASP A 43 -6.18 1.66 10.41
N LEU A 44 -6.01 2.98 10.37
CA LEU A 44 -6.33 3.78 9.18
C LEU A 44 -5.48 3.34 7.97
N ASN A 45 -4.18 3.14 8.15
CA ASN A 45 -3.28 2.68 7.08
C ASN A 45 -3.69 1.29 6.57
N ILE A 46 -4.03 0.36 7.46
CA ILE A 46 -4.52 -0.96 7.08
C ILE A 46 -5.81 -0.85 6.26
N ALA A 47 -6.76 -0.04 6.69
CA ALA A 47 -8.01 0.13 5.98
C ALA A 47 -7.80 0.73 4.58
N THR A 48 -6.94 1.74 4.44
CA THR A 48 -6.62 2.35 3.13
C THR A 48 -5.87 1.39 2.21
N ILE A 49 -4.93 0.60 2.72
CA ILE A 49 -4.23 -0.45 1.95
C ILE A 49 -5.23 -1.54 1.52
N SER A 50 -6.10 -1.97 2.43
CA SER A 50 -7.13 -2.97 2.16
C SER A 50 -8.10 -2.51 1.07
N TRP A 51 -8.54 -1.26 1.13
CA TRP A 51 -9.37 -0.65 0.10
C TRP A 51 -8.66 -0.64 -1.28
N ALA A 52 -7.41 -0.18 -1.32
CA ALA A 52 -6.64 -0.13 -2.56
C ALA A 52 -6.47 -1.53 -3.20
N LEU A 53 -6.17 -2.54 -2.39
CA LEU A 53 -6.07 -3.93 -2.86
C LEU A 53 -7.41 -4.47 -3.34
N SER A 54 -8.51 -4.17 -2.65
CA SER A 54 -9.84 -4.57 -3.07
C SER A 54 -10.21 -3.93 -4.41
N ALA A 55 -9.94 -2.64 -4.59
CA ALA A 55 -10.13 -1.93 -5.85
C ALA A 55 -9.31 -2.57 -7.00
N LEU A 56 -8.01 -2.84 -6.77
CA LEU A 56 -7.13 -3.52 -7.74
C LEU A 56 -7.61 -4.94 -8.07
N CYS A 57 -8.25 -5.61 -7.12
CA CYS A 57 -8.81 -6.95 -7.31
C CYS A 57 -10.22 -6.94 -7.94
N GLY A 58 -10.76 -5.78 -8.30
CA GLY A 58 -12.08 -5.64 -8.91
C GLY A 58 -13.24 -5.82 -7.92
N ILE A 59 -13.03 -5.52 -6.64
CA ILE A 59 -14.03 -5.56 -5.58
C ILE A 59 -14.13 -4.16 -4.93
N PRO A 60 -14.72 -3.18 -5.65
CA PRO A 60 -14.74 -1.79 -5.20
C PRO A 60 -15.59 -1.57 -3.93
N ASP A 61 -16.62 -2.40 -3.71
CA ASP A 61 -17.57 -2.31 -2.60
C ASP A 61 -17.29 -3.34 -1.50
N ALA A 62 -16.02 -3.59 -1.21
CA ALA A 62 -15.65 -4.49 -0.12
C ALA A 62 -16.19 -3.93 1.22
N HIS A 63 -17.24 -4.56 1.76
CA HIS A 63 -17.86 -4.16 3.04
C HIS A 63 -17.00 -4.53 4.25
N ASP A 64 -16.14 -5.54 4.12
CA ASP A 64 -15.21 -5.99 5.15
C ASP A 64 -13.76 -5.82 4.67
N LEU A 65 -13.11 -4.76 5.16
CA LEU A 65 -11.72 -4.44 4.90
C LEU A 65 -10.78 -4.95 6.02
N SER A 66 -11.26 -5.90 6.84
CA SER A 66 -10.40 -6.56 7.82
C SER A 66 -9.26 -7.31 7.14
N LEU A 67 -8.11 -7.42 7.81
CA LEU A 67 -6.97 -8.19 7.28
C LEU A 67 -7.34 -9.65 6.99
N LYS A 68 -8.25 -10.23 7.77
CA LYS A 68 -8.76 -11.60 7.53
C LYS A 68 -9.42 -11.70 6.16
N SER A 69 -10.37 -10.83 5.87
CA SER A 69 -11.13 -10.85 4.59
C SER A 69 -10.24 -10.50 3.41
N VAL A 70 -9.36 -9.51 3.56
CA VAL A 70 -8.39 -9.16 2.51
C VAL A 70 -7.41 -10.29 2.24
N ASN A 71 -6.88 -10.94 3.27
CA ASN A 71 -6.00 -12.10 3.09
C ASN A 71 -6.73 -13.27 2.41
N GLN A 72 -7.99 -13.52 2.76
CA GLN A 72 -8.79 -14.53 2.06
C GLN A 72 -9.02 -14.16 0.59
N MET A 73 -9.34 -12.90 0.28
CA MET A 73 -9.46 -12.41 -1.09
C MET A 73 -8.17 -12.64 -1.89
N LEU A 74 -7.01 -12.31 -1.33
CA LEU A 74 -5.71 -12.48 -1.99
C LEU A 74 -5.43 -13.94 -2.38
N THR A 75 -5.89 -14.92 -1.60
CA THR A 75 -5.73 -16.34 -1.96
C THR A 75 -6.50 -16.74 -3.22
N THR A 76 -7.58 -16.03 -3.55
CA THR A 76 -8.41 -16.30 -4.74
C THR A 76 -7.93 -15.56 -6.00
N LYS A 77 -6.89 -14.73 -5.91
CA LYS A 77 -6.39 -13.89 -7.01
C LYS A 77 -5.01 -14.37 -7.47
N PRO A 78 -4.91 -15.35 -8.39
CA PRO A 78 -3.64 -15.96 -8.78
C PRO A 78 -2.66 -14.98 -9.43
N LYS A 79 -3.15 -13.92 -10.09
CA LYS A 79 -2.33 -12.88 -10.70
C LYS A 79 -1.69 -11.93 -9.70
N VAL A 80 -2.17 -11.89 -8.45
CA VAL A 80 -1.60 -11.07 -7.39
C VAL A 80 -0.49 -11.84 -6.70
N ARG A 81 0.73 -11.31 -6.73
CA ARG A 81 1.89 -11.92 -6.05
C ARG A 81 1.81 -11.80 -4.54
N LEU A 82 1.21 -10.71 -4.03
CA LEU A 82 0.97 -10.54 -2.61
C LEU A 82 -0.01 -11.61 -2.11
N LYS A 83 0.39 -12.40 -1.13
CA LYS A 83 -0.40 -13.52 -0.60
C LYS A 83 -0.97 -13.25 0.78
N ARG A 84 -0.30 -12.39 1.56
CA ARG A 84 -0.68 -12.14 2.94
C ARG A 84 -0.19 -10.78 3.42
N ILE A 85 -1.00 -10.14 4.23
CA ILE A 85 -0.66 -8.94 5.01
C ILE A 85 -0.76 -9.32 6.48
N LEU A 86 0.22 -8.90 7.25
CA LEU A 86 0.29 -9.14 8.70
C LEU A 86 0.57 -7.84 9.43
N ARG A 87 0.08 -7.73 10.64
CA ARG A 87 0.61 -6.78 11.62
C ARG A 87 1.89 -7.36 12.23
N ASP A 88 2.83 -6.50 12.57
CA ASP A 88 4.06 -6.92 13.27
C ASP A 88 3.76 -7.66 14.58
N GLN A 89 2.73 -7.25 15.33
CA GLN A 89 2.27 -7.91 16.54
C GLN A 89 1.84 -9.37 16.34
N GLU A 90 1.34 -9.71 15.12
CA GLU A 90 0.93 -11.09 14.79
C GLU A 90 2.14 -12.01 14.58
N THR A 91 3.34 -11.46 14.43
CA THR A 91 4.57 -12.24 14.29
C THR A 91 5.16 -12.71 15.62
N GLY A 92 4.72 -12.13 16.74
CA GLY A 92 5.30 -12.38 18.07
C GLY A 92 6.66 -11.70 18.29
N VAL A 93 7.16 -10.94 17.30
CA VAL A 93 8.45 -10.22 17.40
C VAL A 93 8.25 -8.89 18.13
N THR A 94 8.95 -8.73 19.25
CA THR A 94 8.97 -7.46 19.97
C THR A 94 9.94 -6.48 19.30
N ARG A 95 9.47 -5.27 19.03
CA ARG A 95 10.33 -4.21 18.51
C ARG A 95 11.39 -3.82 19.54
N PRO A 96 12.70 -3.86 19.21
CA PRO A 96 13.76 -3.43 20.12
C PRO A 96 13.61 -1.95 20.47
N ALA A 97 13.93 -1.59 21.72
CA ALA A 97 13.97 -0.18 22.12
C ALA A 97 15.14 0.56 21.45
N GLY A 98 14.88 1.79 20.99
CA GLY A 98 15.88 2.67 20.36
C GLY A 98 15.85 2.68 18.83
N ASN A 99 16.28 3.79 18.25
CA ASN A 99 16.18 4.05 16.81
C ASN A 99 17.21 3.30 15.94
N GLN A 100 18.24 2.71 16.52
CA GLN A 100 19.37 2.11 15.79
C GLN A 100 19.19 0.62 15.45
N LYS A 101 18.07 0.01 15.80
CA LYS A 101 17.84 -1.43 15.66
C LYS A 101 16.79 -1.79 14.59
N GLY A 102 16.60 -0.93 13.60
CA GLY A 102 15.63 -1.17 12.53
C GLY A 102 15.98 -2.40 11.69
N THR A 103 17.28 -2.61 11.43
CA THR A 103 17.78 -3.74 10.65
C THR A 103 17.54 -5.06 11.35
N GLU A 104 17.92 -5.19 12.61
CA GLU A 104 17.72 -6.42 13.38
C GLU A 104 16.24 -6.76 13.55
N TRP A 105 15.41 -5.73 13.73
CA TRP A 105 13.97 -5.92 13.84
C TRP A 105 13.36 -6.43 12.53
N THR A 106 13.71 -5.85 11.39
CA THR A 106 13.21 -6.32 10.08
C THR A 106 13.70 -7.72 9.76
N ILE A 107 14.94 -8.09 10.11
CA ILE A 107 15.44 -9.47 10.00
C ILE A 107 14.62 -10.42 10.86
N ALA A 108 14.36 -10.07 12.13
CA ALA A 108 13.55 -10.89 13.03
C ALA A 108 12.12 -11.08 12.51
N LEU A 109 11.50 -10.04 11.94
CA LEU A 109 10.19 -10.15 11.30
C LEU A 109 10.23 -11.11 10.09
N CYS A 110 11.23 -11.00 9.22
CA CYS A 110 11.42 -11.92 8.09
C CYS A 110 11.54 -13.37 8.56
N GLN A 111 12.37 -13.62 9.57
CA GLN A 111 12.56 -14.95 10.15
C GLN A 111 11.27 -15.51 10.76
N ALA A 112 10.52 -14.70 11.50
CA ALA A 112 9.27 -15.11 12.14
C ALA A 112 8.19 -15.54 11.13
N VAL A 113 8.22 -15.00 9.91
CA VAL A 113 7.27 -15.38 8.84
C VAL A 113 7.87 -16.37 7.83
N GLY A 114 9.09 -16.85 8.05
CA GLY A 114 9.77 -17.77 7.15
C GLY A 114 10.19 -17.16 5.80
N ALA A 115 10.34 -15.83 5.74
CA ALA A 115 10.81 -15.15 4.54
C ALA A 115 12.32 -15.39 4.34
N THR A 116 12.72 -15.56 3.08
CA THR A 116 14.11 -15.69 2.66
C THR A 116 14.64 -14.44 1.98
N GLU A 117 13.76 -13.53 1.61
CA GLU A 117 14.09 -12.26 0.95
C GLU A 117 13.41 -11.08 1.64
N TYR A 118 14.11 -9.94 1.68
CA TYR A 118 13.60 -8.66 2.12
C TYR A 118 13.73 -7.64 0.99
N ILE A 119 12.58 -7.15 0.50
CA ILE A 119 12.53 -6.13 -0.55
C ILE A 119 12.48 -4.75 0.11
N TYR A 120 13.36 -3.83 -0.30
CA TYR A 120 13.46 -2.50 0.27
C TYR A 120 13.54 -1.42 -0.82
N GLY A 121 13.07 -0.21 -0.51
CA GLY A 121 13.22 0.97 -1.36
C GLY A 121 14.61 1.60 -1.23
N GLY A 122 15.09 2.30 -2.26
CA GLY A 122 16.46 2.84 -2.32
C GLY A 122 16.87 3.74 -1.15
N THR A 123 15.93 4.52 -0.58
CA THR A 123 16.19 5.40 0.57
C THR A 123 16.42 4.66 1.90
N ALA A 124 16.10 3.36 1.97
CA ALA A 124 16.28 2.59 3.21
C ALA A 124 17.73 2.48 3.66
N ARG A 125 18.67 2.43 2.71
CA ARG A 125 20.11 2.40 2.98
C ARG A 125 20.62 3.66 3.69
N GLU A 126 20.06 4.81 3.34
CA GLU A 126 20.44 6.10 3.91
C GLU A 126 19.85 6.32 5.31
N GLY A 127 18.76 5.62 5.62
CA GLY A 127 17.99 5.80 6.84
C GLY A 127 18.33 4.80 7.95
N TYR A 128 17.90 3.57 7.81
CA TYR A 128 17.87 2.60 8.92
C TYR A 128 18.50 1.24 8.59
N MET A 129 18.87 1.01 7.32
CA MET A 129 19.26 -0.32 6.84
C MET A 129 20.77 -0.50 6.79
N ASP A 130 21.29 -1.46 7.57
CA ASP A 130 22.68 -1.90 7.50
C ASP A 130 22.80 -3.23 6.74
N LEU A 131 23.30 -3.16 5.50
CA LEU A 131 23.46 -4.33 4.64
C LEU A 131 24.46 -5.34 5.20
N SER A 132 25.45 -4.90 5.98
CA SER A 132 26.45 -5.81 6.57
C SER A 132 25.83 -6.76 7.59
N VAL A 133 24.78 -6.32 8.28
CA VAL A 133 24.01 -7.17 9.22
C VAL A 133 23.16 -8.18 8.45
N TYR A 134 22.52 -7.77 7.34
CA TYR A 134 21.78 -8.70 6.48
C TYR A 134 22.68 -9.77 5.87
N GLN A 135 23.89 -9.43 5.44
CA GLN A 135 24.87 -10.41 4.90
C GLN A 135 25.22 -11.51 5.88
N LYS A 136 25.13 -11.25 7.19
CA LYS A 136 25.36 -12.24 8.26
C LYS A 136 24.10 -13.04 8.61
N SER A 137 22.96 -12.65 8.06
CA SER A 137 21.69 -13.35 8.24
C SER A 137 21.40 -14.28 7.06
N SER A 138 20.37 -15.11 7.18
CA SER A 138 19.87 -15.94 6.09
C SER A 138 18.91 -15.21 5.16
N ILE A 139 18.72 -13.90 5.35
CA ILE A 139 17.76 -13.08 4.58
C ILE A 139 18.49 -12.36 3.46
N HIS A 140 18.18 -12.72 2.23
CA HIS A 140 18.66 -12.03 1.03
C HIS A 140 17.96 -10.66 0.87
N THR A 141 18.68 -9.63 0.47
CA THR A 141 18.12 -8.29 0.27
C THR A 141 18.00 -7.96 -1.19
N VAL A 142 16.83 -7.43 -1.58
CA VAL A 142 16.53 -7.03 -2.96
C VAL A 142 16.12 -5.55 -2.96
N GLU A 143 16.84 -4.74 -3.70
CA GLU A 143 16.47 -3.33 -3.90
C GLU A 143 15.38 -3.21 -4.95
N GLN A 144 14.28 -2.56 -4.59
CA GLN A 144 13.20 -2.26 -5.51
C GLN A 144 13.58 -1.07 -6.40
N ASN A 145 13.85 -1.33 -7.67
CA ASN A 145 14.09 -0.30 -8.68
C ASN A 145 12.77 0.10 -9.36
N TRP A 146 11.87 0.72 -8.59
CA TRP A 146 10.59 1.15 -9.13
C TRP A 146 10.75 2.24 -10.19
N ARG A 147 10.12 2.03 -11.34
CA ARG A 147 9.95 3.04 -12.38
C ARG A 147 8.47 3.18 -12.66
N CYS A 148 7.91 4.37 -12.43
CA CYS A 148 6.50 4.60 -12.65
C CYS A 148 6.15 4.44 -14.15
N PRO A 149 5.33 3.45 -14.52
CA PRO A 149 4.84 3.33 -15.89
C PRO A 149 3.90 4.49 -16.25
N ILE A 150 3.83 4.83 -17.53
CA ILE A 150 2.87 5.82 -18.01
C ILE A 150 1.50 5.15 -18.10
N TYR A 151 0.48 5.81 -17.56
CA TYR A 151 -0.93 5.39 -17.61
C TYR A 151 -1.84 6.61 -17.80
N PRO A 152 -3.11 6.43 -18.23
CA PRO A 152 -4.05 7.54 -18.37
C PRO A 152 -4.26 8.27 -17.03
N GLN A 153 -4.11 9.60 -17.05
CA GLN A 153 -4.35 10.50 -15.93
C GLN A 153 -5.25 11.65 -16.36
N LEU A 154 -5.98 12.23 -15.41
CA LEU A 154 -6.67 13.51 -15.64
C LEU A 154 -5.63 14.63 -15.86
N PHE A 155 -6.05 15.65 -16.61
CA PHE A 155 -5.27 16.89 -16.83
C PHE A 155 -3.95 16.73 -17.59
N THR A 156 -3.64 15.60 -18.18
CA THR A 156 -2.39 15.38 -18.93
C THR A 156 -2.23 16.35 -20.12
N GLY A 157 -3.32 16.83 -20.70
CA GLY A 157 -3.28 17.83 -21.79
C GLY A 157 -2.78 19.21 -21.35
N THR A 158 -2.83 19.54 -20.06
CA THR A 158 -2.38 20.82 -19.51
C THR A 158 -1.16 20.71 -18.62
N ALA A 159 -1.06 19.65 -17.81
CA ALA A 159 0.01 19.46 -16.85
C ALA A 159 1.06 18.42 -17.25
N GLY A 160 0.80 17.63 -18.30
CA GLY A 160 1.61 16.47 -18.65
C GLY A 160 1.32 15.27 -17.73
N PHE A 161 2.11 14.21 -17.90
CA PHE A 161 2.07 13.04 -17.03
C PHE A 161 2.87 13.31 -15.75
N GLU A 162 2.24 13.08 -14.58
CA GLU A 162 2.89 13.18 -13.28
C GLU A 162 3.18 11.79 -12.73
N ALA A 163 4.48 11.48 -12.56
CA ALA A 163 4.92 10.17 -12.10
C ALA A 163 4.78 10.03 -10.58
N ASN A 164 4.62 8.78 -10.11
CA ASN A 164 4.63 8.44 -8.68
C ASN A 164 3.54 9.11 -7.83
N LEU A 165 2.38 9.37 -8.43
CA LEU A 165 1.20 9.77 -7.67
C LEU A 165 0.69 8.62 -6.78
N SER A 166 -0.25 8.96 -5.89
CA SER A 166 -0.92 7.97 -5.04
C SER A 166 -1.59 6.87 -5.85
N ILE A 167 -1.73 5.67 -5.28
CA ILE A 167 -2.52 4.57 -5.86
C ILE A 167 -3.96 5.00 -6.19
N ILE A 168 -4.50 5.99 -5.52
CA ILE A 168 -5.81 6.60 -5.81
C ILE A 168 -5.85 7.06 -7.26
N ASP A 169 -4.80 7.71 -7.74
CA ASP A 169 -4.74 8.20 -9.14
C ASP A 169 -4.85 7.04 -10.12
N LEU A 170 -4.09 5.98 -9.92
CA LEU A 170 -4.12 4.80 -10.80
C LEU A 170 -5.50 4.14 -10.82
N VAL A 171 -6.06 3.80 -9.65
CA VAL A 171 -7.32 3.04 -9.60
C VAL A 171 -8.54 3.86 -10.02
N MET A 172 -8.52 5.18 -9.88
CA MET A 172 -9.61 6.05 -10.35
C MET A 172 -9.58 6.30 -11.86
N ASN A 173 -8.40 6.25 -12.48
CA ASN A 173 -8.24 6.51 -13.90
C ASN A 173 -8.17 5.25 -14.77
N VAL A 174 -7.81 4.10 -14.19
CA VAL A 174 -7.51 2.87 -14.94
C VAL A 174 -8.35 1.71 -14.42
N LYS A 175 -8.86 0.88 -15.34
CA LYS A 175 -9.60 -0.33 -14.99
C LYS A 175 -8.76 -1.30 -14.15
N CYS A 176 -9.37 -1.98 -13.19
CA CYS A 176 -8.67 -2.81 -12.19
C CYS A 176 -7.71 -3.84 -12.82
N GLU A 177 -8.11 -4.54 -13.89
CA GLU A 177 -7.24 -5.54 -14.53
C GLU A 177 -6.01 -4.90 -15.18
N GLU A 178 -6.16 -3.73 -15.78
CA GLU A 178 -5.05 -2.99 -16.39
C GLU A 178 -4.18 -2.33 -15.33
N ALA A 179 -4.77 -1.77 -14.27
CA ALA A 179 -4.05 -1.22 -13.14
C ALA A 179 -3.17 -2.29 -12.46
N LEU A 180 -3.72 -3.49 -12.26
CA LEU A 180 -2.96 -4.62 -11.73
C LEU A 180 -1.82 -5.03 -12.67
N LYS A 181 -2.05 -5.08 -13.98
CA LYS A 181 -1.02 -5.38 -14.97
C LYS A 181 0.09 -4.33 -14.95
N ILE A 182 -0.24 -3.04 -14.92
CA ILE A 182 0.73 -1.93 -14.80
C ILE A 182 1.65 -2.14 -13.60
N LEU A 183 1.10 -2.54 -12.44
CA LEU A 183 1.87 -2.77 -11.21
C LEU A 183 2.68 -4.06 -11.19
N THR A 184 2.39 -5.03 -12.06
CA THR A 184 3.02 -6.36 -12.04
C THR A 184 3.95 -6.63 -13.22
N THR A 185 4.03 -5.72 -14.19
CA THR A 185 4.84 -5.87 -15.42
C THR A 185 6.31 -5.45 -15.23
N LEU A 186 6.72 -5.11 -14.01
CA LEU A 186 8.08 -4.69 -13.65
C LEU A 186 8.93 -5.85 -13.16
#